data_c7dad294b47286f6b166669be4720e96
#
_entry.id   c7dad294b47286f6b166669be4720e96
#
_cell.length_a   1.000
_cell.length_b   1.000
_cell.length_c   1.000
_cell.angle_alpha   90.00
_cell.angle_beta   90.00
_cell.angle_gamma   90.00
#
_symmetry.space_group_name_H-M   'P 1'
#
loop_
_entity.id
_entity.type
_entity.pdbx_description
1 polymer ?
#
loop_
_entity_poly.entity_id
_entity_poly.type
_entity_poly.pdbx_seq_one_letter_code
_entity_poly.pdbx_strand_id
1 'polypeptide(L)'
;MSPFLDTDPLQFGFKKRTSTSHALFTLRSTVDFFNKRGSDVFVAFLDCSKAFDRISHHGLFSKLMKRNVPLCLLLVIICWHIGLKCRVKWGEAYSDDFDVPIGTTQGGITTPGYFSLYVNDLIVLLRKLGLGCHVISWFIGCILFADDLALMAPTRGALQQMIDASLSFCNKFCLTFNVKKSKVIVFGKSCNDVNLCPLTINGKAIDYVTEWRYLGVTLKRGTHFGYTARPDLTSFFRATNSVLNALKGAHEHVLLSLLYSNCVPILTYACAVKEYSSSDMSDCNVAMNNSFRKIFGFKQWQSIRYLRELFGFESLYNIFKKAQDKFLVLCRSHSNSIVKFISNL
;
A
#
# COMPACT_ATOMS: atom_id res chain seq x y z
N MET A 1 18.19 -17.96 -7.01
CA MET A 1 16.73 -17.72 -6.95
C MET A 1 16.29 -16.38 -7.55
N SER A 2 16.97 -15.28 -7.29
CA SER A 2 16.51 -13.94 -7.74
C SER A 2 16.10 -13.84 -9.23
N PRO A 3 16.82 -14.39 -10.20
CA PRO A 3 16.44 -14.28 -11.62
C PRO A 3 15.12 -14.99 -11.98
N PHE A 4 14.77 -16.04 -11.25
CA PHE A 4 13.56 -16.85 -11.50
C PHE A 4 12.30 -16.28 -10.85
N LEU A 5 12.45 -15.32 -9.92
CA LEU A 5 11.37 -14.70 -9.16
C LEU A 5 10.98 -13.30 -9.70
N ASP A 6 11.44 -12.98 -10.92
CA ASP A 6 11.03 -11.70 -11.54
C ASP A 6 9.55 -11.70 -11.87
N THR A 7 8.88 -10.58 -11.61
CA THR A 7 7.44 -10.42 -11.73
C THR A 7 7.09 -9.17 -12.53
N ASP A 8 5.83 -9.07 -12.95
CA ASP A 8 5.30 -7.95 -13.72
C ASP A 8 5.60 -6.58 -13.02
N PRO A 9 5.85 -5.51 -13.77
CA PRO A 9 6.04 -4.16 -13.23
C PRO A 9 4.89 -3.64 -12.34
N LEU A 10 3.66 -4.15 -12.51
CA LEU A 10 2.50 -3.80 -11.68
C LEU A 10 2.46 -4.53 -10.32
N GLN A 11 3.36 -5.49 -10.08
CA GLN A 11 3.63 -6.01 -8.73
C GLN A 11 4.72 -5.17 -8.08
N PHE A 12 4.34 -4.41 -7.04
CA PHE A 12 5.24 -3.52 -6.31
C PHE A 12 5.77 -4.11 -5.01
N GLY A 13 5.01 -5.03 -4.40
CA GLY A 13 5.41 -5.66 -3.14
C GLY A 13 6.64 -6.57 -3.30
N PHE A 14 7.51 -6.54 -2.30
CA PHE A 14 8.70 -7.42 -2.20
C PHE A 14 9.71 -7.33 -3.35
N LYS A 15 9.69 -6.27 -4.13
CA LYS A 15 10.66 -5.99 -5.19
C LYS A 15 11.74 -5.02 -4.74
N LYS A 16 12.97 -5.29 -5.15
CA LYS A 16 14.08 -4.36 -4.93
C LYS A 16 13.78 -3.01 -5.58
N ARG A 17 14.12 -1.93 -4.89
CA ARG A 17 13.94 -0.53 -5.30
C ARG A 17 12.50 -0.08 -5.51
N THR A 18 11.48 -0.89 -5.21
CA THR A 18 10.08 -0.47 -5.18
C THR A 18 9.62 -0.26 -3.74
N SER A 19 8.62 0.59 -3.56
CA SER A 19 8.05 0.94 -2.26
C SER A 19 6.55 1.22 -2.38
N THR A 20 5.88 1.37 -1.24
CA THR A 20 4.48 1.83 -1.18
C THR A 20 4.28 3.15 -1.91
N SER A 21 5.27 4.05 -1.86
CA SER A 21 5.22 5.34 -2.58
C SER A 21 5.13 5.16 -4.10
N HIS A 22 5.82 4.17 -4.69
CA HIS A 22 5.73 3.92 -6.14
C HIS A 22 4.35 3.38 -6.54
N ALA A 23 3.76 2.49 -5.74
CA ALA A 23 2.40 1.99 -5.96
C ALA A 23 1.35 3.10 -5.84
N LEU A 24 1.44 3.93 -4.80
CA LEU A 24 0.56 5.09 -4.59
C LEU A 24 0.72 6.14 -5.68
N PHE A 25 1.94 6.41 -6.14
CA PHE A 25 2.22 7.30 -7.25
C PHE A 25 1.57 6.81 -8.54
N THR A 26 1.70 5.50 -8.83
CA THR A 26 1.08 4.86 -9.99
C THR A 26 -0.45 4.96 -9.94
N LEU A 27 -1.06 4.64 -8.78
CA LEU A 27 -2.50 4.76 -8.55
C LEU A 27 -2.98 6.20 -8.78
N ARG A 28 -2.37 7.16 -8.10
CA ARG A 28 -2.72 8.57 -8.19
C ARG A 28 -2.61 9.10 -9.61
N SER A 29 -1.44 8.90 -10.24
CA SER A 29 -1.20 9.43 -11.59
C SER A 29 -2.15 8.84 -12.62
N THR A 30 -2.56 7.56 -12.45
CA THR A 30 -3.56 6.93 -13.30
C THR A 30 -4.92 7.60 -13.12
N VAL A 31 -5.37 7.80 -11.88
CA VAL A 31 -6.65 8.49 -11.60
C VAL A 31 -6.62 9.91 -12.13
N ASP A 32 -5.55 10.66 -11.89
CA ASP A 32 -5.41 12.05 -12.35
C ASP A 32 -5.42 12.15 -13.89
N PHE A 33 -4.81 11.16 -14.58
CA PHE A 33 -4.83 11.09 -16.04
C PHE A 33 -6.26 10.98 -16.61
N PHE A 34 -7.11 10.17 -16.00
CA PHE A 34 -8.50 9.98 -16.40
C PHE A 34 -9.36 11.17 -16.00
N ASN A 35 -9.26 11.64 -14.76
CA ASN A 35 -10.05 12.76 -14.25
C ASN A 35 -9.80 14.06 -15.02
N LYS A 36 -8.54 14.36 -15.41
CA LYS A 36 -8.20 15.50 -16.28
C LYS A 36 -8.86 15.43 -17.66
N ARG A 37 -9.24 14.23 -18.11
CA ARG A 37 -9.96 13.98 -19.36
C ARG A 37 -11.48 13.85 -19.20
N GLY A 38 -11.98 14.11 -17.99
CA GLY A 38 -13.40 14.09 -17.67
C GLY A 38 -13.99 12.69 -17.44
N SER A 39 -13.15 11.66 -17.34
CA SER A 39 -13.57 10.28 -17.05
C SER A 39 -13.46 9.97 -15.57
N ASP A 40 -14.42 9.20 -15.06
CA ASP A 40 -14.37 8.65 -13.72
C ASP A 40 -13.38 7.48 -13.65
N VAL A 41 -12.93 7.17 -12.43
CA VAL A 41 -12.18 5.95 -12.14
C VAL A 41 -12.77 5.27 -10.91
N PHE A 42 -13.21 4.05 -11.09
CA PHE A 42 -13.67 3.16 -10.04
C PHE A 42 -12.48 2.33 -9.58
N VAL A 43 -12.17 2.38 -8.28
CA VAL A 43 -11.05 1.63 -7.68
C VAL A 43 -11.59 0.66 -6.66
N ALA A 44 -11.41 -0.65 -6.88
CA ALA A 44 -11.71 -1.69 -5.92
C ALA A 44 -10.43 -2.13 -5.21
N PHE A 45 -10.41 -2.02 -3.89
CA PHE A 45 -9.37 -2.57 -3.02
C PHE A 45 -9.85 -3.92 -2.50
N LEU A 46 -9.15 -4.98 -2.90
CA LEU A 46 -9.50 -6.36 -2.58
C LEU A 46 -8.48 -6.95 -1.60
N ASP A 47 -8.96 -7.43 -0.45
CA ASP A 47 -8.15 -8.03 0.61
C ASP A 47 -8.15 -9.55 0.44
N CYS A 48 -6.99 -10.15 0.26
CA CYS A 48 -6.83 -11.61 0.21
C CYS A 48 -6.76 -12.20 1.63
N SER A 49 -7.70 -13.06 1.96
CA SER A 49 -7.73 -13.73 3.27
C SER A 49 -6.62 -14.76 3.39
N LYS A 50 -5.73 -14.59 4.39
CA LYS A 50 -4.65 -15.55 4.72
C LYS A 50 -3.85 -15.98 3.48
N ALA A 51 -3.46 -15.01 2.64
CA ALA A 51 -2.89 -15.24 1.33
C ALA A 51 -1.66 -16.16 1.37
N PHE A 52 -0.73 -15.93 2.30
CA PHE A 52 0.48 -16.73 2.48
C PHE A 52 0.20 -18.14 2.99
N ASP A 53 -0.82 -18.31 3.84
CA ASP A 53 -1.19 -19.59 4.44
C ASP A 53 -1.94 -20.50 3.47
N ARG A 54 -2.38 -19.96 2.31
CA ARG A 54 -3.19 -20.69 1.31
C ARG A 54 -2.46 -21.02 0.02
N ILE A 55 -1.17 -20.74 -0.07
CA ILE A 55 -0.37 -21.11 -1.24
C ILE A 55 -0.34 -22.63 -1.37
N SER A 56 -0.87 -23.17 -2.48
CA SER A 56 -0.71 -24.57 -2.82
C SER A 56 0.73 -24.87 -3.19
N HIS A 57 1.37 -25.81 -2.49
CA HIS A 57 2.73 -26.24 -2.79
C HIS A 57 2.84 -26.75 -4.24
N HIS A 58 1.88 -27.57 -4.70
CA HIS A 58 1.83 -28.03 -6.09
C HIS A 58 1.73 -26.87 -7.10
N GLY A 59 0.86 -25.89 -6.80
CA GLY A 59 0.73 -24.69 -7.63
C GLY A 59 2.03 -23.87 -7.69
N LEU A 60 2.73 -23.73 -6.56
CA LEU A 60 4.02 -23.05 -6.47
C LEU A 60 5.10 -23.79 -7.29
N PHE A 61 5.22 -25.11 -7.10
CA PHE A 61 6.23 -25.93 -7.81
C PHE A 61 5.98 -25.89 -9.32
N SER A 62 4.73 -26.00 -9.78
CA SER A 62 4.38 -25.86 -11.19
C SER A 62 4.81 -24.51 -11.78
N LYS A 63 4.68 -23.43 -11.03
CA LYS A 63 5.12 -22.09 -11.45
C LYS A 63 6.64 -21.96 -11.50
N LEU A 64 7.36 -22.54 -10.53
CA LEU A 64 8.83 -22.58 -10.51
C LEU A 64 9.38 -23.39 -11.68
N MET A 65 8.74 -24.51 -12.01
CA MET A 65 9.08 -25.31 -13.21
C MET A 65 8.90 -24.50 -14.50
N LYS A 66 7.79 -23.80 -14.65
CA LYS A 66 7.54 -22.91 -15.82
C LYS A 66 8.55 -21.78 -15.95
N ARG A 67 9.20 -21.41 -14.86
CA ARG A 67 10.29 -20.41 -14.83
C ARG A 67 11.67 -21.03 -15.08
N ASN A 68 11.74 -22.32 -15.46
CA ASN A 68 12.99 -23.05 -15.72
C ASN A 68 13.97 -22.99 -14.54
N VAL A 69 13.46 -23.08 -13.30
CA VAL A 69 14.31 -23.22 -12.12
C VAL A 69 15.11 -24.52 -12.26
N PRO A 70 16.44 -24.52 -12.05
CA PRO A 70 17.26 -25.74 -12.16
C PRO A 70 16.72 -26.86 -11.27
N LEU A 71 16.71 -28.10 -11.80
CA LEU A 71 16.08 -29.23 -11.12
C LEU A 71 16.64 -29.47 -9.71
N CYS A 72 17.95 -29.34 -9.53
CA CYS A 72 18.56 -29.50 -8.21
C CYS A 72 18.03 -28.52 -7.19
N LEU A 73 17.84 -27.27 -7.59
CA LEU A 73 17.29 -26.23 -6.71
C LEU A 73 15.80 -26.44 -6.48
N LEU A 74 15.05 -26.86 -7.49
CA LEU A 74 13.63 -27.18 -7.38
C LEU A 74 13.40 -28.35 -6.40
N LEU A 75 14.21 -29.41 -6.48
CA LEU A 75 14.13 -30.54 -5.57
C LEU A 75 14.38 -30.13 -4.10
N VAL A 76 15.39 -29.28 -3.86
CA VAL A 76 15.62 -28.73 -2.51
C VAL A 76 14.39 -27.99 -1.99
N ILE A 77 13.75 -27.14 -2.83
CA ILE A 77 12.55 -26.41 -2.45
C ILE A 77 11.38 -27.37 -2.16
N ILE A 78 11.20 -28.38 -2.97
CA ILE A 78 10.15 -29.40 -2.81
C ILE A 78 10.37 -30.15 -1.48
N CYS A 79 11.57 -30.69 -1.25
CA CYS A 79 11.90 -31.41 -0.02
C CYS A 79 11.69 -30.56 1.22
N TRP A 80 12.07 -29.27 1.16
CA TRP A 80 11.85 -28.35 2.27
C TRP A 80 10.36 -28.16 2.59
N HIS A 81 9.50 -28.01 1.60
CA HIS A 81 8.06 -27.78 1.84
C HIS A 81 7.34 -29.07 2.25
N ILE A 82 7.69 -30.23 1.68
CA ILE A 82 7.06 -31.51 2.03
C ILE A 82 7.43 -31.95 3.46
N GLY A 83 8.67 -31.68 3.90
CA GLY A 83 9.15 -32.04 5.22
C GLY A 83 8.85 -31.03 6.31
N LEU A 84 8.07 -29.96 6.00
CA LEU A 84 7.80 -28.88 6.95
C LEU A 84 6.84 -29.34 8.04
N LYS A 85 7.33 -29.36 9.28
CA LYS A 85 6.54 -29.61 10.49
C LYS A 85 6.51 -28.36 11.36
N CYS A 86 5.40 -28.16 12.02
CA CYS A 86 5.21 -27.09 12.98
C CYS A 86 4.70 -27.63 14.30
N ARG A 87 4.97 -26.89 15.39
CA ARG A 87 4.37 -27.09 16.71
C ARG A 87 3.94 -25.75 17.31
N VAL A 88 2.92 -25.76 18.12
CA VAL A 88 2.43 -24.57 18.82
C VAL A 88 3.11 -24.50 20.20
N LYS A 89 3.70 -23.34 20.54
CA LYS A 89 4.17 -23.03 21.87
C LYS A 89 3.12 -22.21 22.61
N TRP A 90 2.75 -22.64 23.82
CA TRP A 90 1.86 -21.93 24.71
C TRP A 90 2.48 -21.89 26.12
N GLY A 91 3.02 -20.76 26.51
CA GLY A 91 3.84 -20.65 27.72
C GLY A 91 5.07 -21.54 27.62
N GLU A 92 5.24 -22.50 28.56
CA GLU A 92 6.32 -23.50 28.55
C GLU A 92 5.92 -24.83 27.88
N ALA A 93 4.65 -24.99 27.49
CA ALA A 93 4.17 -26.20 26.84
C ALA A 93 4.28 -26.13 25.30
N TYR A 94 4.50 -27.29 24.69
CA TYR A 94 4.52 -27.46 23.24
C TYR A 94 3.49 -28.52 22.82
N SER A 95 2.83 -28.30 21.70
CA SER A 95 2.02 -29.35 21.06
C SER A 95 2.91 -30.42 20.42
N ASP A 96 2.28 -31.54 20.02
CA ASP A 96 2.90 -32.46 19.07
C ASP A 96 3.17 -31.78 17.73
N ASP A 97 4.12 -32.37 16.96
CA ASP A 97 4.42 -31.92 15.60
C ASP A 97 3.26 -32.23 14.67
N PHE A 98 2.91 -31.27 13.80
CA PHE A 98 1.94 -31.47 12.73
C PHE A 98 2.49 -31.01 11.38
N ASP A 99 2.07 -31.67 10.31
CA ASP A 99 2.49 -31.34 8.96
C ASP A 99 1.80 -30.07 8.45
N VAL A 100 2.50 -29.34 7.58
CA VAL A 100 2.00 -28.10 6.93
C VAL A 100 1.85 -28.37 5.43
N PRO A 101 0.70 -28.92 4.99
CA PRO A 101 0.51 -29.35 3.58
C PRO A 101 0.28 -28.19 2.60
N ILE A 102 -0.03 -27.00 3.10
CA ILE A 102 -0.28 -25.77 2.32
C ILE A 102 0.34 -24.57 3.02
N GLY A 103 0.54 -23.51 2.27
CA GLY A 103 1.10 -22.25 2.78
C GLY A 103 2.60 -22.20 2.71
N THR A 104 3.12 -21.04 3.07
CA THR A 104 4.57 -20.77 3.15
C THR A 104 4.90 -20.18 4.51
N THR A 105 6.10 -20.46 5.02
CA THR A 105 6.56 -19.97 6.33
C THR A 105 6.62 -18.44 6.34
N GLN A 106 5.82 -17.80 7.19
CA GLN A 106 5.91 -16.36 7.41
C GLN A 106 7.28 -16.02 8.01
N GLY A 107 7.96 -15.01 7.45
CA GLY A 107 9.33 -14.65 7.84
C GLY A 107 10.43 -15.37 7.06
N GLY A 108 10.12 -16.34 6.21
CA GLY A 108 11.08 -16.97 5.32
C GLY A 108 11.61 -16.00 4.24
N ILE A 109 12.91 -16.01 3.97
CA ILE A 109 13.56 -15.08 3.01
C ILE A 109 13.00 -15.21 1.59
N THR A 110 12.61 -16.42 1.17
CA THR A 110 12.10 -16.72 -0.18
C THR A 110 10.58 -16.57 -0.28
N THR A 111 9.86 -16.65 0.82
CA THR A 111 8.39 -16.62 0.89
C THR A 111 7.76 -15.43 0.17
N PRO A 112 8.24 -14.18 0.35
CA PRO A 112 7.68 -13.05 -0.38
C PRO A 112 7.82 -13.17 -1.90
N GLY A 113 8.96 -13.71 -2.36
CA GLY A 113 9.19 -13.97 -3.79
C GLY A 113 8.29 -15.06 -4.34
N TYR A 114 8.05 -16.13 -3.58
CA TYR A 114 7.13 -17.20 -3.95
C TYR A 114 5.70 -16.69 -4.07
N PHE A 115 5.25 -15.90 -3.12
CA PHE A 115 3.93 -15.30 -3.18
C PHE A 115 3.78 -14.36 -4.39
N SER A 116 4.74 -13.48 -4.61
CA SER A 116 4.73 -12.57 -5.77
C SER A 116 4.70 -13.32 -7.09
N LEU A 117 5.45 -14.42 -7.23
CA LEU A 117 5.40 -15.30 -8.39
C LEU A 117 4.03 -16.00 -8.51
N TYR A 118 3.46 -16.44 -7.39
CA TYR A 118 2.19 -17.15 -7.35
C TYR A 118 1.03 -16.33 -7.90
N VAL A 119 0.98 -15.04 -7.56
CA VAL A 119 -0.08 -14.11 -8.00
C VAL A 119 0.24 -13.38 -9.32
N ASN A 120 1.45 -13.50 -9.85
CA ASN A 120 1.88 -12.77 -11.04
C ASN A 120 0.99 -13.01 -12.28
N ASP A 121 0.50 -14.23 -12.46
CA ASP A 121 -0.32 -14.59 -13.61
C ASP A 121 -1.69 -13.90 -13.61
N LEU A 122 -2.14 -13.39 -12.43
CA LEU A 122 -3.34 -12.57 -12.32
C LEU A 122 -3.19 -11.27 -13.12
N ILE A 123 -2.04 -10.61 -13.03
CA ILE A 123 -1.77 -9.37 -13.80
C ILE A 123 -1.83 -9.67 -15.30
N VAL A 124 -1.22 -10.79 -15.72
CA VAL A 124 -1.23 -11.23 -17.13
C VAL A 124 -2.66 -11.50 -17.61
N LEU A 125 -3.48 -12.16 -16.76
CA LEU A 125 -4.89 -12.42 -17.05
C LEU A 125 -5.66 -11.12 -17.23
N LEU A 126 -5.56 -10.20 -16.26
CA LEU A 126 -6.25 -8.91 -16.28
C LEU A 126 -5.85 -8.06 -17.49
N ARG A 127 -4.57 -8.05 -17.87
CA ARG A 127 -4.10 -7.35 -19.06
C ARG A 127 -4.70 -7.93 -20.34
N LYS A 128 -4.82 -9.27 -20.44
CA LYS A 128 -5.42 -9.96 -21.60
C LYS A 128 -6.92 -9.69 -21.76
N LEU A 129 -7.63 -9.33 -20.70
CA LEU A 129 -9.03 -8.96 -20.79
C LEU A 129 -9.26 -7.66 -21.58
N GLY A 130 -8.24 -6.81 -21.75
CA GLY A 130 -8.35 -5.51 -22.39
C GLY A 130 -9.23 -4.50 -21.65
N LEU A 131 -9.62 -4.83 -20.40
CA LEU A 131 -10.43 -3.97 -19.52
C LEU A 131 -9.54 -3.24 -18.54
N GLY A 132 -10.11 -2.25 -17.84
CA GLY A 132 -9.40 -1.46 -16.85
C GLY A 132 -8.75 -0.19 -17.42
N CYS A 133 -8.01 0.50 -16.58
CA CYS A 133 -7.36 1.74 -16.97
C CYS A 133 -6.16 1.50 -17.88
N HIS A 134 -6.16 2.17 -19.04
CA HIS A 134 -5.02 2.23 -19.95
C HIS A 134 -4.56 3.69 -20.05
N VAL A 135 -3.31 3.94 -19.73
CA VAL A 135 -2.69 5.25 -19.93
C VAL A 135 -1.91 5.19 -21.23
N ILE A 136 -2.43 5.86 -22.27
CA ILE A 136 -1.96 5.71 -23.65
C ILE A 136 -2.09 4.22 -24.06
N SER A 137 -0.98 3.52 -24.27
CA SER A 137 -0.93 2.09 -24.62
C SER A 137 -0.61 1.16 -23.44
N TRP A 138 -0.36 1.71 -22.25
CA TRP A 138 0.05 0.94 -21.09
C TRP A 138 -1.14 0.53 -20.24
N PHE A 139 -1.31 -0.77 -20.02
CA PHE A 139 -2.27 -1.28 -19.06
C PHE A 139 -1.82 -0.98 -17.64
N ILE A 140 -2.63 -0.20 -16.91
CA ILE A 140 -2.43 0.13 -15.50
C ILE A 140 -3.75 -0.12 -14.75
N GLY A 141 -4.49 -1.15 -15.13
CA GLY A 141 -5.79 -1.51 -14.56
C GLY A 141 -5.69 -2.25 -13.23
N CYS A 142 -4.51 -2.64 -12.80
CA CYS A 142 -4.31 -3.25 -11.48
C CYS A 142 -2.97 -2.86 -10.87
N ILE A 143 -2.93 -2.86 -9.55
CA ILE A 143 -1.72 -2.71 -8.73
C ILE A 143 -1.74 -3.81 -7.69
N LEU A 144 -0.66 -4.60 -7.64
CA LEU A 144 -0.44 -5.54 -6.55
C LEU A 144 0.67 -5.04 -5.63
N PHE A 145 0.40 -5.12 -4.33
CA PHE A 145 1.41 -4.89 -3.31
C PHE A 145 1.31 -6.02 -2.28
N ALA A 146 2.10 -7.07 -2.48
CA ALA A 146 1.93 -8.34 -1.77
C ALA A 146 0.51 -8.92 -2.01
N ASP A 147 -0.25 -9.07 -0.95
CA ASP A 147 -1.64 -9.55 -0.93
C ASP A 147 -2.70 -8.47 -1.19
N ASP A 148 -2.31 -7.19 -1.10
CA ASP A 148 -3.19 -6.06 -1.42
C ASP A 148 -3.33 -5.90 -2.95
N LEU A 149 -4.54 -6.12 -3.46
CA LEU A 149 -4.89 -5.92 -4.87
C LEU A 149 -5.79 -4.70 -5.02
N ALA A 150 -5.34 -3.71 -5.80
CA ALA A 150 -6.18 -2.61 -6.27
C ALA A 150 -6.49 -2.79 -7.75
N LEU A 151 -7.78 -2.81 -8.12
CA LEU A 151 -8.26 -2.84 -9.49
C LEU A 151 -8.80 -1.47 -9.87
N MET A 152 -8.49 -0.99 -11.07
CA MET A 152 -8.88 0.33 -11.56
C MET A 152 -9.55 0.21 -12.93
N ALA A 153 -10.73 0.78 -13.07
CA ALA A 153 -11.42 0.83 -14.36
C ALA A 153 -12.21 2.14 -14.52
N PRO A 154 -12.36 2.64 -15.76
CA PRO A 154 -13.13 3.86 -16.02
C PRO A 154 -14.64 3.66 -15.91
N THR A 155 -15.11 2.43 -15.90
CA THR A 155 -16.53 2.11 -15.78
C THR A 155 -16.76 1.02 -14.73
N ARG A 156 -17.95 1.08 -14.08
CA ARG A 156 -18.40 0.07 -13.13
C ARG A 156 -18.43 -1.34 -13.74
N GLY A 157 -18.97 -1.45 -14.97
CA GLY A 157 -19.11 -2.75 -15.65
C GLY A 157 -17.76 -3.42 -15.93
N ALA A 158 -16.77 -2.64 -16.40
CA ALA A 158 -15.40 -3.13 -16.60
C ALA A 158 -14.78 -3.58 -15.27
N LEU A 159 -14.97 -2.82 -14.19
CA LEU A 159 -14.45 -3.19 -12.88
C LEU A 159 -15.08 -4.48 -12.36
N GLN A 160 -16.41 -4.70 -12.54
CA GLN A 160 -17.07 -5.95 -12.15
C GLN A 160 -16.47 -7.15 -12.90
N GLN A 161 -16.28 -7.04 -14.20
CA GLN A 161 -15.67 -8.12 -14.98
C GLN A 161 -14.24 -8.44 -14.55
N MET A 162 -13.45 -7.42 -14.18
CA MET A 162 -12.12 -7.61 -13.62
C MET A 162 -12.16 -8.30 -12.24
N ILE A 163 -13.14 -7.96 -11.39
CA ILE A 163 -13.37 -8.64 -10.11
C ILE A 163 -13.72 -10.11 -10.36
N ASP A 164 -14.63 -10.41 -11.27
CA ASP A 164 -15.07 -11.78 -11.58
C ASP A 164 -13.92 -12.64 -12.14
N ALA A 165 -13.10 -12.07 -13.01
CA ALA A 165 -11.90 -12.72 -13.51
C ALA A 165 -10.87 -12.98 -12.38
N SER A 166 -10.71 -12.02 -11.47
CA SER A 166 -9.83 -12.18 -10.30
C SER A 166 -10.36 -13.27 -9.36
N LEU A 167 -11.66 -13.37 -9.17
CA LEU A 167 -12.30 -14.45 -8.40
C LEU A 167 -12.05 -15.83 -9.03
N SER A 168 -12.24 -15.94 -10.34
CA SER A 168 -11.97 -17.19 -11.06
C SER A 168 -10.52 -17.63 -10.92
N PHE A 169 -9.58 -16.68 -11.00
CA PHE A 169 -8.17 -16.93 -10.74
C PHE A 169 -7.94 -17.39 -9.29
N CYS A 170 -8.47 -16.66 -8.32
CA CYS A 170 -8.32 -16.98 -6.89
C CYS A 170 -8.85 -18.37 -6.56
N ASN A 171 -10.02 -18.75 -7.07
CA ASN A 171 -10.61 -20.08 -6.87
C ASN A 171 -9.69 -21.19 -7.40
N LYS A 172 -9.08 -20.99 -8.58
CA LYS A 172 -8.12 -21.95 -9.15
C LYS A 172 -6.88 -22.13 -8.29
N PHE A 173 -6.46 -21.07 -7.58
CA PHE A 173 -5.24 -21.05 -6.78
C PHE A 173 -5.51 -21.10 -5.27
N CYS A 174 -6.69 -21.53 -4.84
CA CYS A 174 -7.11 -21.67 -3.44
C CYS A 174 -7.04 -20.36 -2.62
N LEU A 175 -7.03 -19.20 -3.29
CA LEU A 175 -7.09 -17.89 -2.66
C LEU A 175 -8.56 -17.44 -2.51
N THR A 176 -8.84 -16.61 -1.53
CA THR A 176 -10.19 -16.06 -1.32
C THR A 176 -10.14 -14.60 -0.94
N PHE A 177 -11.06 -13.79 -1.50
CA PHE A 177 -11.20 -12.41 -1.08
C PHE A 177 -12.11 -12.26 0.13
N ASN A 178 -11.77 -11.34 1.02
CA ASN A 178 -12.58 -10.95 2.16
C ASN A 178 -13.51 -9.80 1.76
N VAL A 179 -14.80 -10.10 1.55
CA VAL A 179 -15.79 -9.09 1.13
C VAL A 179 -15.91 -7.95 2.14
N LYS A 180 -15.88 -8.24 3.44
CA LYS A 180 -16.02 -7.23 4.51
C LYS A 180 -14.87 -6.23 4.53
N LYS A 181 -13.65 -6.68 4.18
CA LYS A 181 -12.46 -5.85 4.11
C LYS A 181 -12.22 -5.26 2.72
N SER A 182 -12.92 -5.75 1.69
CA SER A 182 -12.84 -5.16 0.36
C SER A 182 -13.73 -3.92 0.26
N LYS A 183 -13.25 -2.87 -0.40
CA LYS A 183 -13.96 -1.58 -0.51
C LYS A 183 -13.76 -0.97 -1.89
N VAL A 184 -14.68 -0.09 -2.27
CA VAL A 184 -14.64 0.64 -3.54
C VAL A 184 -14.61 2.13 -3.27
N ILE A 185 -13.73 2.84 -3.97
CA ILE A 185 -13.72 4.31 -4.03
C ILE A 185 -13.93 4.73 -5.48
N VAL A 186 -14.73 5.77 -5.68
CA VAL A 186 -14.94 6.41 -6.98
C VAL A 186 -14.28 7.78 -7.00
N PHE A 187 -13.46 8.03 -8.01
CA PHE A 187 -12.84 9.31 -8.27
C PHE A 187 -13.38 9.89 -9.57
N GLY A 188 -13.79 11.14 -9.55
CA GLY A 188 -14.38 11.84 -10.70
C GLY A 188 -15.76 12.40 -10.41
N LYS A 189 -16.52 12.72 -11.45
CA LYS A 189 -17.83 13.39 -11.34
C LYS A 189 -18.87 12.54 -10.62
N SER A 190 -18.86 11.22 -10.85
CA SER A 190 -19.80 10.28 -10.23
C SER A 190 -19.44 9.92 -8.77
N CYS A 191 -18.44 10.57 -8.18
CA CYS A 191 -18.06 10.27 -6.79
C CYS A 191 -19.21 10.49 -5.78
N ASN A 192 -20.15 11.39 -6.07
CA ASN A 192 -21.30 11.70 -5.21
C ASN A 192 -22.61 11.01 -5.64
N ASP A 193 -22.57 10.15 -6.66
CA ASP A 193 -23.76 9.42 -7.09
C ASP A 193 -24.16 8.39 -6.02
N VAL A 194 -25.37 8.55 -5.47
CA VAL A 194 -25.92 7.70 -4.41
C VAL A 194 -26.55 6.42 -5.00
N ASN A 195 -26.85 6.43 -6.31
CA ASN A 195 -27.57 5.35 -7.00
C ASN A 195 -26.63 4.37 -7.74
N LEU A 196 -25.34 4.36 -7.41
CA LEU A 196 -24.41 3.42 -8.00
C LEU A 196 -24.80 1.98 -7.64
N CYS A 197 -25.09 1.19 -8.67
CA CYS A 197 -25.32 -0.24 -8.48
C CYS A 197 -24.11 -0.88 -7.75
N PRO A 198 -24.31 -1.71 -6.74
CA PRO A 198 -23.22 -2.32 -6.00
C PRO A 198 -22.37 -3.25 -6.90
N LEU A 199 -21.06 -3.23 -6.67
CA LEU A 199 -20.15 -4.27 -7.16
C LEU A 199 -20.23 -5.47 -6.23
N THR A 200 -20.01 -6.66 -6.75
CA THR A 200 -20.19 -7.91 -5.98
C THR A 200 -18.97 -8.82 -6.03
N ILE A 201 -18.75 -9.55 -4.94
CA ILE A 201 -17.82 -10.68 -4.82
C ILE A 201 -18.64 -11.91 -4.39
N ASN A 202 -18.73 -12.94 -5.22
CA ASN A 202 -19.54 -14.12 -4.97
C ASN A 202 -21.01 -13.77 -4.60
N GLY A 203 -21.61 -12.82 -5.32
CA GLY A 203 -23.00 -12.36 -5.08
C GLY A 203 -23.18 -11.45 -3.86
N LYS A 204 -22.15 -11.17 -3.08
CA LYS A 204 -22.19 -10.27 -1.92
C LYS A 204 -21.70 -8.88 -2.32
N ALA A 205 -22.45 -7.85 -1.97
CA ALA A 205 -22.11 -6.47 -2.28
C ALA A 205 -20.82 -6.02 -1.58
N ILE A 206 -20.02 -5.23 -2.30
CA ILE A 206 -18.86 -4.50 -1.77
C ILE A 206 -19.31 -3.07 -1.47
N ASP A 207 -18.94 -2.54 -0.31
CA ASP A 207 -19.31 -1.19 0.08
C ASP A 207 -18.53 -0.14 -0.71
N TYR A 208 -19.25 0.88 -1.19
CA TYR A 208 -18.67 2.14 -1.63
C TYR A 208 -18.37 3.02 -0.40
N VAL A 209 -17.14 3.49 -0.31
CA VAL A 209 -16.69 4.28 0.85
C VAL A 209 -16.18 5.66 0.44
N THR A 210 -16.29 6.61 1.36
CA THR A 210 -15.77 7.98 1.17
C THR A 210 -14.28 8.08 1.45
N GLU A 211 -13.79 7.23 2.36
CA GLU A 211 -12.39 7.18 2.75
C GLU A 211 -11.98 5.72 2.93
N TRP A 212 -10.74 5.41 2.54
CA TRP A 212 -10.17 4.08 2.72
C TRP A 212 -8.68 4.14 2.98
N ARG A 213 -8.20 3.34 3.94
CA ARG A 213 -6.77 3.22 4.20
C ARG A 213 -6.16 2.19 3.26
N TYR A 214 -5.25 2.65 2.40
CA TYR A 214 -4.51 1.81 1.47
C TYR A 214 -3.01 2.10 1.56
N LEU A 215 -2.18 1.06 1.71
CA LEU A 215 -0.72 1.15 1.86
C LEU A 215 -0.27 2.20 2.87
N GLY A 216 -0.95 2.25 4.02
CA GLY A 216 -0.58 3.14 5.13
C GLY A 216 -1.06 4.59 4.99
N VAL A 217 -1.71 4.98 3.88
CA VAL A 217 -2.29 6.32 3.69
C VAL A 217 -3.81 6.23 3.61
N THR A 218 -4.51 7.29 3.99
CA THR A 218 -5.96 7.36 3.87
C THR A 218 -6.34 8.16 2.63
N LEU A 219 -6.91 7.44 1.66
CA LEU A 219 -7.44 7.99 0.42
C LEU A 219 -8.83 8.58 0.69
N LYS A 220 -9.15 9.68 0.02
CA LYS A 220 -10.46 10.35 0.11
C LYS A 220 -11.07 10.44 -1.27
N ARG A 221 -12.33 10.00 -1.41
CA ARG A 221 -13.08 10.15 -2.67
C ARG A 221 -13.30 11.62 -3.00
N GLY A 222 -13.37 11.93 -4.29
CA GLY A 222 -13.61 13.29 -4.74
C GLY A 222 -13.60 13.37 -6.26
N THR A 223 -13.82 14.57 -6.79
CA THR A 223 -13.67 14.87 -8.23
C THR A 223 -12.23 14.70 -8.70
N HIS A 224 -11.28 14.72 -7.77
CA HIS A 224 -9.86 14.47 -7.97
C HIS A 224 -9.37 13.47 -6.94
N PHE A 225 -8.20 12.89 -7.18
CA PHE A 225 -7.55 12.01 -6.22
C PHE A 225 -7.16 12.80 -4.97
N GLY A 226 -7.57 12.35 -3.81
CA GLY A 226 -7.34 13.06 -2.55
C GLY A 226 -6.80 12.17 -1.43
N TYR A 227 -6.15 12.83 -0.49
CA TYR A 227 -5.73 12.26 0.80
C TYR A 227 -6.38 13.03 1.94
N THR A 228 -6.53 12.41 3.11
CA THR A 228 -6.91 13.10 4.33
C THR A 228 -5.82 12.96 5.39
N ALA A 229 -5.50 14.07 6.06
CA ALA A 229 -4.53 14.11 7.14
C ALA A 229 -5.10 13.68 8.50
N ARG A 230 -6.43 13.62 8.64
CA ARG A 230 -7.10 13.42 9.92
C ARG A 230 -6.65 12.19 10.72
N PRO A 231 -6.50 10.98 10.12
CA PRO A 231 -6.00 9.82 10.85
C PRO A 231 -4.53 9.95 11.24
N ASP A 232 -3.71 10.57 10.38
CA ASP A 232 -2.29 10.80 10.65
C ASP A 232 -2.12 11.80 11.81
N LEU A 233 -2.91 12.88 11.84
CA LEU A 233 -2.97 13.85 12.93
C LEU A 233 -3.36 13.19 14.26
N THR A 234 -4.40 12.35 14.24
CA THR A 234 -4.83 11.62 15.44
C THR A 234 -3.69 10.73 15.99
N SER A 235 -3.00 10.02 15.10
CA SER A 235 -1.88 9.17 15.47
C SER A 235 -0.68 9.98 15.97
N PHE A 236 -0.40 11.11 15.33
CA PHE A 236 0.66 12.03 15.73
C PHE A 236 0.41 12.60 17.16
N PHE A 237 -0.82 13.05 17.45
CA PHE A 237 -1.16 13.54 18.77
C PHE A 237 -1.04 12.46 19.85
N ARG A 238 -1.47 11.21 19.54
CA ARG A 238 -1.31 10.08 20.46
C ARG A 238 0.18 9.81 20.76
N ALA A 239 1.00 9.73 19.74
CA ALA A 239 2.44 9.48 19.88
C ALA A 239 3.12 10.62 20.67
N THR A 240 2.85 11.88 20.33
CA THR A 240 3.42 13.03 21.01
C THR A 240 3.03 13.08 22.50
N ASN A 241 1.74 12.89 22.82
CA ASN A 241 1.28 12.88 24.21
C ASN A 241 1.88 11.69 24.98
N SER A 242 2.04 10.52 24.34
CA SER A 242 2.70 9.35 24.96
C SER A 242 4.15 9.66 25.33
N VAL A 243 4.93 10.26 24.42
CA VAL A 243 6.32 10.65 24.67
C VAL A 243 6.41 11.67 25.83
N LEU A 244 5.58 12.72 25.77
CA LEU A 244 5.57 13.80 26.79
C LEU A 244 5.18 13.28 28.19
N ASN A 245 4.24 12.33 28.25
CA ASN A 245 3.80 11.76 29.54
C ASN A 245 4.82 10.76 30.10
N ALA A 246 5.40 9.91 29.24
CA ALA A 246 6.39 8.91 29.68
C ALA A 246 7.69 9.54 30.17
N LEU A 247 8.06 10.71 29.63
CA LEU A 247 9.32 11.39 29.91
C LEU A 247 9.09 12.76 30.56
N LYS A 248 8.12 12.84 31.45
CA LYS A 248 7.82 14.06 32.21
C LYS A 248 9.05 14.52 33.00
N GLY A 249 9.53 15.75 32.74
CA GLY A 249 10.71 16.31 33.37
C GLY A 249 12.03 16.01 32.65
N ALA A 250 12.01 15.31 31.50
CA ALA A 250 13.20 15.17 30.68
C ALA A 250 13.60 16.49 30.02
N HIS A 251 14.88 16.63 29.72
CA HIS A 251 15.42 17.82 29.05
C HIS A 251 14.81 17.99 27.64
N GLU A 252 14.56 19.25 27.23
CA GLU A 252 13.89 19.59 25.98
C GLU A 252 14.57 18.99 24.75
N HIS A 253 15.89 18.88 24.72
CA HIS A 253 16.63 18.22 23.63
C HIS A 253 16.27 16.75 23.45
N VAL A 254 16.05 16.03 24.55
CA VAL A 254 15.63 14.61 24.50
C VAL A 254 14.22 14.52 23.94
N LEU A 255 13.31 15.36 24.43
CA LEU A 255 11.93 15.39 23.94
C LEU A 255 11.84 15.77 22.46
N LEU A 256 12.65 16.73 22.01
CA LEU A 256 12.76 17.09 20.59
C LEU A 256 13.29 15.96 19.73
N SER A 257 14.36 15.30 20.16
CA SER A 257 14.92 14.14 19.45
C SER A 257 13.88 13.06 19.25
N LEU A 258 13.10 12.75 20.29
CA LEU A 258 12.01 11.77 20.23
C LEU A 258 10.81 12.24 19.40
N LEU A 259 10.48 13.52 19.44
CA LEU A 259 9.45 14.08 18.56
C LEU A 259 9.82 13.86 17.09
N TYR A 260 11.08 14.16 16.71
CA TYR A 260 11.56 13.98 15.34
C TYR A 260 11.73 12.54 14.92
N SER A 261 12.22 11.67 15.80
CA SER A 261 12.46 10.27 15.45
C SER A 261 11.20 9.42 15.45
N ASN A 262 10.22 9.70 16.33
CA ASN A 262 9.08 8.82 16.55
C ASN A 262 7.74 9.43 16.09
N CYS A 263 7.57 10.75 16.22
CA CYS A 263 6.27 11.37 15.95
C CYS A 263 6.19 12.00 14.56
N VAL A 264 7.19 12.77 14.14
CA VAL A 264 7.22 13.45 12.83
C VAL A 264 7.10 12.46 11.67
N PRO A 265 7.72 11.25 11.70
CA PRO A 265 7.55 10.25 10.66
C PRO A 265 6.10 9.83 10.40
N ILE A 266 5.20 9.96 11.37
CA ILE A 266 3.78 9.68 11.20
C ILE A 266 3.15 10.67 10.20
N LEU A 267 3.48 11.95 10.31
CA LEU A 267 2.98 12.98 9.39
C LEU A 267 3.69 12.92 8.03
N THR A 268 4.99 12.59 8.03
CA THR A 268 5.81 12.60 6.81
C THR A 268 5.83 11.25 6.08
N TYR A 269 5.13 10.23 6.59
CA TYR A 269 5.00 8.95 5.88
C TYR A 269 4.38 9.17 4.49
N ALA A 270 5.02 8.62 3.47
CA ALA A 270 4.63 8.77 2.06
C ALA A 270 4.50 10.24 1.57
N CYS A 271 5.14 11.21 2.24
CA CYS A 271 5.10 12.64 1.87
C CYS A 271 5.60 12.90 0.43
N ALA A 272 6.40 11.99 -0.11
CA ALA A 272 6.86 12.04 -1.50
C ALA A 272 5.73 11.94 -2.54
N VAL A 273 4.57 11.39 -2.15
CA VAL A 273 3.43 11.16 -3.07
C VAL A 273 2.11 11.74 -2.57
N LYS A 274 2.02 12.07 -1.27
CA LYS A 274 0.83 12.70 -0.71
C LYS A 274 0.74 14.16 -1.14
N GLU A 275 -0.44 14.58 -1.54
CA GLU A 275 -0.80 15.99 -1.65
C GLU A 275 -1.96 16.26 -0.73
N TYR A 276 -1.69 16.96 0.34
CA TYR A 276 -2.72 17.42 1.25
C TYR A 276 -3.35 18.73 0.72
N SER A 277 -4.62 18.93 1.03
CA SER A 277 -5.27 20.22 0.85
C SER A 277 -4.55 21.29 1.67
N SER A 278 -4.73 22.56 1.33
CA SER A 278 -4.13 23.67 2.09
C SER A 278 -4.59 23.66 3.55
N SER A 279 -5.85 23.26 3.83
CA SER A 279 -6.36 23.11 5.20
C SER A 279 -5.68 21.96 5.94
N ASP A 280 -5.58 20.76 5.34
CA ASP A 280 -4.91 19.63 5.96
C ASP A 280 -3.44 19.92 6.29
N MET A 281 -2.73 20.60 5.36
CA MET A 281 -1.34 21.00 5.57
C MET A 281 -1.22 22.04 6.70
N SER A 282 -2.17 22.98 6.78
CA SER A 282 -2.24 23.94 7.89
C SER A 282 -2.44 23.23 9.22
N ASP A 283 -3.37 22.27 9.29
CA ASP A 283 -3.65 21.49 10.50
C ASP A 283 -2.42 20.69 10.94
N CYS A 284 -1.68 20.11 10.01
CA CYS A 284 -0.41 19.42 10.29
C CYS A 284 0.65 20.38 10.86
N ASN A 285 0.75 21.59 10.32
CA ASN A 285 1.67 22.61 10.84
C ASN A 285 1.26 23.10 12.24
N VAL A 286 -0.04 23.28 12.47
CA VAL A 286 -0.57 23.65 13.80
C VAL A 286 -0.27 22.56 14.83
N ALA A 287 -0.50 21.29 14.47
CA ALA A 287 -0.20 20.16 15.33
C ALA A 287 1.29 20.10 15.71
N MET A 288 2.18 20.27 14.73
CA MET A 288 3.62 20.33 14.92
C MET A 288 4.01 21.49 15.85
N ASN A 289 3.49 22.69 15.58
CA ASN A 289 3.76 23.87 16.39
C ASN A 289 3.28 23.70 17.84
N ASN A 290 2.12 23.07 18.06
CA ASN A 290 1.60 22.78 19.39
C ASN A 290 2.48 21.77 20.15
N SER A 291 3.08 20.82 19.46
CA SER A 291 4.04 19.89 20.07
C SER A 291 5.29 20.62 20.58
N PHE A 292 5.83 21.58 19.80
CA PHE A 292 6.92 22.46 20.26
C PHE A 292 6.53 23.28 21.47
N ARG A 293 5.34 23.91 21.45
CA ARG A 293 4.88 24.71 22.61
C ARG A 293 4.81 23.88 23.88
N LYS A 294 4.32 22.62 23.77
CA LYS A 294 4.25 21.71 24.91
C LYS A 294 5.64 21.34 25.46
N ILE A 295 6.62 21.11 24.60
CA ILE A 295 7.99 20.74 24.99
C ILE A 295 8.65 21.89 25.75
N PHE A 296 8.49 23.14 25.25
CA PHE A 296 9.16 24.32 25.82
C PHE A 296 8.28 25.08 26.84
N GLY A 297 7.10 24.60 27.19
CA GLY A 297 6.19 25.24 28.13
C GLY A 297 5.55 26.54 27.64
N PHE A 298 5.54 26.77 26.30
CA PHE A 298 4.91 27.96 25.74
C PHE A 298 3.38 27.86 25.70
N LYS A 299 2.73 29.01 25.89
CA LYS A 299 1.28 29.12 25.76
C LYS A 299 0.86 29.10 24.27
N GLN A 300 -0.39 28.75 23.99
CA GLN A 300 -0.90 28.52 22.62
C GLN A 300 -0.75 29.76 21.70
N TRP A 301 -0.83 30.97 22.26
CA TRP A 301 -0.72 32.22 21.47
C TRP A 301 0.71 32.71 21.27
N GLN A 302 1.71 32.10 21.92
CA GLN A 302 3.09 32.52 21.80
C GLN A 302 3.67 31.96 20.47
N SER A 303 4.41 32.84 19.76
CA SER A 303 5.08 32.45 18.54
C SER A 303 6.29 31.55 18.82
N ILE A 304 6.43 30.51 18.03
CA ILE A 304 7.58 29.60 18.09
C ILE A 304 8.53 29.79 16.90
N ARG A 305 8.33 30.87 16.10
CA ARG A 305 9.14 31.12 14.90
C ARG A 305 10.63 31.19 15.22
N TYR A 306 10.99 31.96 16.26
CA TYR A 306 12.38 32.09 16.71
C TYR A 306 12.99 30.73 17.13
N LEU A 307 12.25 29.90 17.85
CA LEU A 307 12.70 28.57 18.23
C LEU A 307 12.95 27.68 17.02
N ARG A 308 12.06 27.71 16.04
CA ARG A 308 12.23 26.94 14.80
C ARG A 308 13.47 27.35 14.04
N GLU A 309 13.74 28.66 13.97
CA GLU A 309 14.94 29.21 13.32
C GLU A 309 16.20 28.81 14.13
N LEU A 310 16.18 28.97 15.46
CA LEU A 310 17.30 28.62 16.35
C LEU A 310 17.69 27.15 16.26
N PHE A 311 16.73 26.24 16.22
CA PHE A 311 16.96 24.80 16.13
C PHE A 311 17.02 24.26 14.70
N GLY A 312 16.94 25.14 13.69
CA GLY A 312 16.98 24.74 12.28
C GLY A 312 15.83 23.86 11.81
N PHE A 313 14.65 23.99 12.41
CA PHE A 313 13.49 23.16 12.11
C PHE A 313 12.80 23.61 10.82
N GLU A 314 12.80 22.70 9.86
CA GLU A 314 12.16 22.91 8.58
C GLU A 314 10.63 22.85 8.68
N SER A 315 9.91 23.62 7.84
CA SER A 315 8.46 23.49 7.76
C SER A 315 8.06 22.16 7.11
N LEU A 316 6.91 21.60 7.53
CA LEU A 316 6.40 20.39 6.89
C LEU A 316 6.21 20.57 5.38
N TYR A 317 5.78 21.75 4.95
CA TYR A 317 5.67 22.09 3.52
C TYR A 317 7.00 21.90 2.77
N ASN A 318 8.11 22.41 3.30
CA ASN A 318 9.43 22.24 2.69
C ASN A 318 9.87 20.77 2.70
N ILE A 319 9.63 20.04 3.79
CA ILE A 319 9.93 18.61 3.88
C ILE A 319 9.18 17.84 2.79
N PHE A 320 7.89 18.11 2.61
CA PHE A 320 7.07 17.47 1.57
C PHE A 320 7.57 17.81 0.18
N LYS A 321 7.78 19.08 -0.11
CA LYS A 321 8.25 19.54 -1.41
C LYS A 321 9.59 18.91 -1.79
N LYS A 322 10.57 18.95 -0.89
CA LYS A 322 11.88 18.30 -1.13
C LYS A 322 11.75 16.80 -1.36
N ALA A 323 10.88 16.12 -0.60
CA ALA A 323 10.66 14.70 -0.77
C ALA A 323 10.00 14.38 -2.12
N GLN A 324 9.02 15.18 -2.55
CA GLN A 324 8.34 15.04 -3.85
C GLN A 324 9.30 15.26 -5.01
N ASP A 325 10.07 16.38 -4.99
CA ASP A 325 11.03 16.70 -6.04
C ASP A 325 12.09 15.59 -6.18
N LYS A 326 12.68 15.15 -5.06
CA LYS A 326 13.64 14.04 -5.05
C LYS A 326 13.03 12.74 -5.58
N PHE A 327 11.80 12.42 -5.17
CA PHE A 327 11.11 11.21 -5.60
C PHE A 327 10.84 11.21 -7.10
N LEU A 328 10.36 12.31 -7.67
CA LEU A 328 10.10 12.44 -9.11
C LEU A 328 11.39 12.28 -9.94
N VAL A 329 12.50 12.86 -9.49
CA VAL A 329 13.82 12.67 -10.15
C VAL A 329 14.20 11.18 -10.16
N LEU A 330 14.02 10.49 -9.04
CA LEU A 330 14.32 9.05 -8.94
C LEU A 330 13.37 8.20 -9.81
N CYS A 331 12.09 8.57 -9.90
CA CYS A 331 11.11 7.87 -10.74
C CYS A 331 11.45 7.92 -12.23
N ARG A 332 11.96 9.06 -12.73
CA ARG A 332 12.34 9.21 -14.14
C ARG A 332 13.44 8.26 -14.61
N SER A 333 14.32 7.84 -13.70
CA SER A 333 15.39 6.86 -13.96
C SER A 333 15.12 5.48 -13.37
N HIS A 334 13.90 5.23 -12.89
CA HIS A 334 13.57 4.01 -12.16
C HIS A 334 13.63 2.76 -13.05
N SER A 335 14.05 1.62 -12.48
CA SER A 335 14.10 0.32 -13.19
C SER A 335 12.73 -0.27 -13.51
N ASN A 336 11.69 0.08 -12.75
CA ASN A 336 10.31 -0.32 -13.04
C ASN A 336 9.78 0.53 -14.22
N SER A 337 9.43 -0.15 -15.33
CA SER A 337 9.00 0.51 -16.57
C SER A 337 7.72 1.33 -16.42
N ILE A 338 6.77 0.90 -15.57
CA ILE A 338 5.52 1.63 -15.29
C ILE A 338 5.82 2.93 -14.54
N VAL A 339 6.62 2.87 -13.48
CA VAL A 339 7.01 4.06 -12.70
C VAL A 339 7.71 5.07 -13.58
N LYS A 340 8.69 4.61 -14.37
CA LYS A 340 9.43 5.44 -15.34
C LYS A 340 8.49 6.05 -16.39
N PHE A 341 7.58 5.27 -16.96
CA PHE A 341 6.61 5.76 -17.95
C PHE A 341 5.73 6.87 -17.36
N ILE A 342 5.10 6.61 -16.20
CA ILE A 342 4.19 7.56 -15.55
C ILE A 342 4.90 8.85 -15.14
N SER A 343 6.16 8.78 -14.69
CA SER A 343 6.91 9.97 -14.26
C SER A 343 7.32 10.89 -15.41
N ASN A 344 7.15 10.47 -16.65
CA ASN A 344 7.45 11.24 -17.86
C ASN A 344 6.18 11.67 -18.62
N LEU A 345 4.99 11.43 -18.06
CA LEU A 345 3.71 11.97 -18.56
C LEU A 345 3.52 13.43 -18.15
#